data_3fa20f41834c8a15fde83708678ab7bb
#
_entry.id   3fa20f41834c8a15fde83708678ab7bb
#
_cell.length_a   1.000
_cell.length_b   1.000
_cell.length_c   1.000
_cell.angle_alpha   90.00
_cell.angle_beta   90.00
_cell.angle_gamma   90.00
#
_symmetry.space_group_name_H-M   'P 1'
#
loop_
_entity.id
_entity.type
_entity.pdbx_description
1 polymer ?
#
loop_
_entity_poly.entity_id
_entity_poly.type
_entity_poly.pdbx_seq_one_letter_code
_entity_poly.pdbx_strand_id
1 'polypeptide(L)'
;MNTITLSKIIEAILLSSGRPLSEKEITNLFDEEEKPSHSEFKDALDLIEQNSKNNSFTLSRVASGFRLQVDQAYAPYIAKIWQEKNQRYSRALMETITLIAYKQPITRSEIEEVRGVSVSSNLIKNLFEKGWIKVVGIRDVPGKPSLLGTTKEFLDDLGLKLSLIHI
;
A
#
# COMPACT_ATOMS: atom_id res chain seq x y z
N MET A 1 -15.76 15.86 21.43
CA MET A 1 -14.37 16.39 21.34
C MET A 1 -14.31 17.46 20.25
N ASN A 2 -13.49 18.54 20.36
CA ASN A 2 -13.39 19.55 19.29
C ASN A 2 -12.62 18.97 18.09
N THR A 3 -13.07 19.25 16.86
CA THR A 3 -12.45 18.78 15.59
C THR A 3 -10.95 19.08 15.50
N ILE A 4 -10.51 20.25 16.00
CA ILE A 4 -9.09 20.63 16.04
C ILE A 4 -8.28 19.72 16.96
N THR A 5 -8.82 19.34 18.11
CA THR A 5 -8.16 18.41 19.04
C THR A 5 -8.13 17.01 18.47
N LEU A 6 -9.23 16.54 17.87
CA LEU A 6 -9.33 15.24 17.22
C LEU A 6 -8.32 15.11 16.07
N SER A 7 -8.20 16.13 15.20
CA SER A 7 -7.25 16.11 14.10
C SER A 7 -5.80 15.98 14.58
N LYS A 8 -5.41 16.68 15.65
CA LYS A 8 -4.07 16.56 16.24
C LYS A 8 -3.79 15.19 16.83
N ILE A 9 -4.78 14.56 17.47
CA ILE A 9 -4.66 13.20 18.01
C ILE A 9 -4.47 12.21 16.87
N ILE A 10 -5.30 12.29 15.83
CA ILE A 10 -5.19 11.39 14.66
C ILE A 10 -3.84 11.60 13.96
N GLU A 11 -3.39 12.84 13.79
CA GLU A 11 -2.07 13.14 13.21
C GLU A 11 -0.95 12.50 14.03
N ALA A 12 -0.98 12.64 15.36
CA ALA A 12 0.02 12.02 16.25
C ALA A 12 0.01 10.48 16.17
N ILE A 13 -1.18 9.86 16.10
CA ILE A 13 -1.33 8.41 15.91
C ILE A 13 -0.70 7.96 14.60
N LEU A 14 -1.00 8.66 13.50
CA LEU A 14 -0.49 8.31 12.17
C LEU A 14 1.03 8.53 12.06
N LEU A 15 1.58 9.57 12.67
CA LEU A 15 3.03 9.80 12.76
C LEU A 15 3.75 8.69 13.54
N SER A 16 3.12 8.19 14.58
CA SER A 16 3.71 7.17 15.46
C SER A 16 3.58 5.75 14.93
N SER A 17 2.61 5.48 14.05
CA SER A 17 2.26 4.11 13.65
C SER A 17 3.29 3.43 12.76
N GLY A 18 4.06 4.19 11.97
CA GLY A 18 5.00 3.65 10.97
C GLY A 18 4.37 2.80 9.85
N ARG A 19 3.05 2.62 9.88
CA ARG A 19 2.26 1.88 8.89
C ARG A 19 0.91 2.54 8.64
N PRO A 20 0.22 2.23 7.53
CA PRO A 20 -1.15 2.68 7.34
C PRO A 20 -2.08 2.12 8.43
N LEU A 21 -3.02 2.92 8.86
CA LEU A 21 -4.08 2.53 9.81
C LEU A 21 -5.45 2.79 9.19
N SER A 22 -6.34 1.82 9.34
CA SER A 22 -7.75 1.96 8.96
C SER A 22 -8.50 2.88 9.95
N GLU A 23 -9.61 3.47 9.53
CA GLU A 23 -10.50 4.24 10.41
C GLU A 23 -10.86 3.44 11.67
N LYS A 24 -11.21 2.16 11.50
CA LYS A 24 -11.57 1.28 12.63
C LYS A 24 -10.42 1.09 13.62
N GLU A 25 -9.19 0.93 13.14
CA GLU A 25 -8.02 0.82 14.01
C GLU A 25 -7.79 2.11 14.79
N ILE A 26 -7.88 3.27 14.12
CA ILE A 26 -7.70 4.57 14.77
C ILE A 26 -8.80 4.83 15.80
N THR A 27 -10.07 4.63 15.44
CA THR A 27 -11.21 4.90 16.33
C THR A 27 -11.25 3.95 17.54
N ASN A 28 -10.70 2.74 17.41
CA ASN A 28 -10.59 1.80 18.54
C ASN A 28 -9.50 2.17 19.56
N LEU A 29 -8.67 3.17 19.30
CA LEU A 29 -7.70 3.70 20.27
C LEU A 29 -8.32 4.72 21.24
N PHE A 30 -9.55 5.15 20.98
CA PHE A 30 -10.29 6.07 21.85
C PHE A 30 -11.15 5.28 22.84
N ASP A 31 -11.34 5.84 24.02
CA ASP A 31 -12.31 5.33 24.98
C ASP A 31 -13.71 5.43 24.40
N GLU A 32 -14.63 4.55 24.82
CA GLU A 32 -15.99 4.47 24.27
C GLU A 32 -16.77 5.80 24.37
N GLU A 33 -16.50 6.60 25.41
CA GLU A 33 -17.14 7.90 25.62
C GLU A 33 -16.57 9.01 24.71
N GLU A 34 -15.34 8.86 24.23
CA GLU A 34 -14.62 9.82 23.37
C GLU A 34 -14.53 9.39 21.92
N LYS A 35 -15.04 8.21 21.59
CA LYS A 35 -14.94 7.61 20.26
C LYS A 35 -15.61 8.49 19.20
N PRO A 36 -14.85 8.99 18.21
CA PRO A 36 -15.41 9.86 17.19
C PRO A 36 -16.39 9.12 16.29
N SER A 37 -17.44 9.79 15.90
CA SER A 37 -18.33 9.34 14.83
C SER A 37 -17.61 9.37 13.47
N HIS A 38 -18.15 8.66 12.48
CA HIS A 38 -17.61 8.67 11.12
C HIS A 38 -17.52 10.09 10.52
N SER A 39 -18.51 10.95 10.80
CA SER A 39 -18.50 12.34 10.33
C SER A 39 -17.37 13.15 10.96
N GLU A 40 -17.23 13.07 12.29
CA GLU A 40 -16.17 13.79 13.01
C GLU A 40 -14.78 13.32 12.59
N PHE A 41 -14.62 12.02 12.38
CA PHE A 41 -13.38 11.44 11.87
C PHE A 41 -13.05 11.98 10.48
N LYS A 42 -14.03 12.05 9.58
CA LYS A 42 -13.86 12.61 8.24
C LYS A 42 -13.48 14.08 8.26
N ASP A 43 -14.19 14.89 9.07
CA ASP A 43 -13.90 16.32 9.22
C ASP A 43 -12.48 16.55 9.77
N ALA A 44 -12.04 15.69 10.69
CA ALA A 44 -10.67 15.75 11.23
C ALA A 44 -9.62 15.40 10.17
N LEU A 45 -9.86 14.40 9.31
CA LEU A 45 -8.97 14.07 8.20
C LEU A 45 -8.89 15.21 7.17
N ASP A 46 -10.01 15.81 6.83
CA ASP A 46 -10.07 16.95 5.89
C ASP A 46 -9.27 18.15 6.45
N LEU A 47 -9.31 18.37 7.76
CA LEU A 47 -8.50 19.38 8.42
C LEU A 47 -6.99 19.04 8.39
N ILE A 48 -6.61 17.77 8.59
CA ILE A 48 -5.21 17.33 8.46
C ILE A 48 -4.74 17.54 7.02
N GLU A 49 -5.54 17.19 6.03
CA GLU A 49 -5.21 17.36 4.61
C GLU A 49 -5.03 18.84 4.23
N GLN A 50 -5.88 19.72 4.73
CA GLN A 50 -5.74 21.17 4.54
C GLN A 50 -4.46 21.72 5.17
N ASN A 51 -4.19 21.34 6.41
CA ASN A 51 -3.01 21.79 7.15
C ASN A 51 -1.71 21.24 6.55
N SER A 52 -1.74 20.04 5.98
CA SER A 52 -0.58 19.38 5.37
C SER A 52 -0.04 20.12 4.15
N LYS A 53 -0.85 20.95 3.45
CA LYS A 53 -0.41 21.73 2.29
C LYS A 53 0.77 22.65 2.57
N ASN A 54 0.93 23.08 3.81
CA ASN A 54 2.01 23.96 4.26
C ASN A 54 3.09 23.21 5.07
N ASN A 55 2.98 21.89 5.17
CA ASN A 55 3.88 21.05 5.94
C ASN A 55 4.78 20.20 5.00
N SER A 56 5.80 19.59 5.58
CA SER A 56 6.70 18.68 4.87
C SER A 56 6.13 17.25 4.69
N PHE A 57 4.89 17.02 5.08
CA PHE A 57 4.21 15.73 4.95
C PHE A 57 2.81 15.90 4.37
N THR A 58 2.28 14.82 3.80
CA THR A 58 0.93 14.77 3.23
C THR A 58 0.18 13.56 3.78
N LEU A 59 -1.16 13.70 3.93
CA LEU A 59 -2.04 12.60 4.26
C LEU A 59 -2.27 11.76 3.00
N SER A 60 -1.88 10.48 3.04
CA SER A 60 -2.08 9.53 1.94
C SER A 60 -3.12 8.48 2.33
N ARG A 61 -4.08 8.24 1.43
CA ARG A 61 -5.05 7.13 1.52
C ARG A 61 -4.55 5.97 0.66
N VAL A 62 -4.36 4.83 1.28
CA VAL A 62 -3.92 3.58 0.63
C VAL A 62 -4.90 2.44 0.91
N ALA A 63 -4.65 1.24 0.37
CA ALA A 63 -5.58 0.11 0.51
C ALA A 63 -5.84 -0.30 1.97
N SER A 64 -4.86 -0.17 2.86
CA SER A 64 -4.98 -0.52 4.28
C SER A 64 -5.52 0.63 5.16
N GLY A 65 -5.66 1.85 4.63
CA GLY A 65 -6.18 2.99 5.38
C GLY A 65 -5.44 4.30 5.12
N PHE A 66 -5.05 4.99 6.17
CA PHE A 66 -4.43 6.32 6.15
C PHE A 66 -3.01 6.27 6.67
N ARG A 67 -2.11 7.03 6.08
CA ARG A 67 -0.76 7.27 6.59
C ARG A 67 -0.32 8.70 6.32
N LEU A 68 0.57 9.23 7.14
CA LEU A 68 1.30 10.44 6.82
C LEU A 68 2.58 10.07 6.09
N GLN A 69 2.85 10.73 5.02
CA GLN A 69 3.99 10.49 4.15
C GLN A 69 4.73 11.80 3.91
N VAL A 70 6.06 11.77 4.00
CA VAL A 70 6.87 12.95 3.68
C VAL A 70 6.66 13.32 2.22
N ASP A 71 6.55 14.63 1.95
CA ASP A 71 6.38 15.13 0.60
C ASP A 71 7.58 14.73 -0.29
N GLN A 72 7.27 14.30 -1.50
CA GLN A 72 8.26 13.79 -2.45
C GLN A 72 9.34 14.83 -2.80
N ALA A 73 9.03 16.12 -2.66
CA ALA A 73 9.99 17.20 -2.86
C ALA A 73 11.22 17.07 -1.92
N TYR A 74 11.04 16.47 -0.75
CA TYR A 74 12.11 16.28 0.25
C TYR A 74 12.82 14.93 0.16
N ALA A 75 12.35 14.02 -0.71
CA ALA A 75 12.93 12.69 -0.87
C ALA A 75 14.45 12.67 -1.10
N PRO A 76 15.08 13.58 -1.90
CA PRO A 76 16.52 13.59 -2.11
C PRO A 76 17.34 13.83 -0.83
N TYR A 77 16.78 14.55 0.14
CA TYR A 77 17.44 14.83 1.42
C TYR A 77 17.31 13.65 2.38
N ILE A 78 16.13 13.01 2.42
CA ILE A 78 15.82 11.86 3.28
C ILE A 78 16.60 10.63 2.84
N ALA A 79 16.74 10.39 1.54
CA ALA A 79 17.52 9.29 0.99
C ALA A 79 18.98 9.27 1.49
N LYS A 80 19.54 10.45 1.85
CA LYS A 80 20.90 10.55 2.41
C LYS A 80 21.00 10.05 3.85
N ILE A 81 19.92 10.16 4.63
CA ILE A 81 19.87 9.70 6.04
C ILE A 81 19.90 8.18 6.08
N TRP A 82 19.12 7.54 5.22
CA TRP A 82 18.95 6.08 5.27
C TRP A 82 20.06 5.31 4.59
N GLN A 83 21.02 5.97 3.87
CA GLN A 83 22.10 5.34 3.09
C GLN A 83 21.64 4.12 2.27
N GLU A 84 20.34 3.93 2.15
CA GLU A 84 19.78 2.85 1.36
C GLU A 84 20.05 3.15 -0.11
N LYS A 85 20.84 2.28 -0.72
CA LYS A 85 20.88 2.19 -2.18
C LYS A 85 19.43 2.04 -2.64
N ASN A 86 18.87 3.07 -3.28
CA ASN A 86 17.60 2.97 -3.98
C ASN A 86 17.66 1.68 -4.82
N GLN A 87 17.08 0.61 -4.33
CA GLN A 87 16.97 -0.63 -5.10
C GLN A 87 16.01 -0.34 -6.24
N ARG A 88 16.60 0.05 -7.37
CA ARG A 88 15.82 0.19 -8.61
C ARG A 88 15.30 -1.21 -8.95
N TYR A 89 14.01 -1.35 -8.93
CA TYR A 89 13.36 -2.57 -9.37
C TYR A 89 13.73 -2.83 -10.84
N SER A 90 14.08 -4.07 -11.16
CA SER A 90 14.38 -4.42 -12.54
C SER A 90 13.12 -4.25 -13.40
N ARG A 91 13.31 -3.90 -14.68
CA ARG A 91 12.22 -3.80 -15.63
C ARG A 91 11.40 -5.11 -15.68
N ALA A 92 12.09 -6.26 -15.69
CA ALA A 92 11.43 -7.58 -15.68
C ALA A 92 10.53 -7.79 -14.44
N LEU A 93 10.94 -7.32 -13.25
CA LEU A 93 10.14 -7.42 -12.04
C LEU A 93 8.88 -6.54 -12.15
N MET A 94 9.05 -5.29 -12.62
CA MET A 94 7.91 -4.37 -12.76
C MET A 94 6.92 -4.84 -13.82
N GLU A 95 7.38 -5.35 -14.95
CA GLU A 95 6.51 -5.93 -15.99
C GLU A 95 5.72 -7.13 -15.45
N THR A 96 6.37 -8.01 -14.68
CA THR A 96 5.73 -9.20 -14.12
C THR A 96 4.67 -8.84 -13.08
N ILE A 97 4.99 -7.97 -12.12
CA ILE A 97 4.02 -7.58 -11.09
C ILE A 97 2.84 -6.81 -11.68
N THR A 98 3.08 -5.95 -12.66
CA THR A 98 2.03 -5.24 -13.38
C THR A 98 1.08 -6.22 -14.07
N LEU A 99 1.62 -7.23 -14.75
CA LEU A 99 0.82 -8.24 -15.42
C LEU A 99 -0.03 -9.06 -14.43
N ILE A 100 0.57 -9.45 -13.29
CA ILE A 100 -0.19 -10.11 -12.22
C ILE A 100 -1.31 -9.20 -11.73
N ALA A 101 -1.02 -7.93 -11.45
CA ALA A 101 -2.01 -6.97 -10.93
C ALA A 101 -3.22 -6.77 -11.85
N TYR A 102 -3.02 -6.76 -13.17
CA TYR A 102 -4.11 -6.59 -14.14
C TYR A 102 -4.84 -7.87 -14.51
N LYS A 103 -4.16 -9.03 -14.49
CA LYS A 103 -4.72 -10.29 -14.99
C LYS A 103 -4.99 -11.33 -13.90
N GLN A 104 -4.77 -10.98 -12.64
CA GLN A 104 -5.04 -11.90 -11.52
C GLN A 104 -6.50 -12.37 -11.49
N PRO A 105 -6.75 -13.65 -11.15
CA PRO A 105 -5.79 -14.68 -10.79
C PRO A 105 -5.09 -15.30 -12.01
N ILE A 106 -3.76 -15.38 -12.01
CA ILE A 106 -2.94 -15.81 -13.15
C ILE A 106 -1.87 -16.82 -12.74
N THR A 107 -1.55 -17.79 -13.59
CA THR A 107 -0.48 -18.76 -13.38
C THR A 107 0.85 -18.22 -13.92
N ARG A 108 1.98 -18.82 -13.48
CA ARG A 108 3.30 -18.49 -14.00
C ARG A 108 3.39 -18.74 -15.53
N SER A 109 2.85 -19.85 -16.02
CA SER A 109 2.87 -20.17 -17.45
C SER A 109 2.12 -19.13 -18.28
N GLU A 110 0.96 -18.66 -17.80
CA GLU A 110 0.20 -17.59 -18.47
C GLU A 110 0.96 -16.25 -18.47
N ILE A 111 1.73 -15.95 -17.40
CA ILE A 111 2.60 -14.77 -17.36
C ILE A 111 3.69 -14.89 -18.43
N GLU A 112 4.33 -16.06 -18.54
CA GLU A 112 5.39 -16.35 -19.52
C GLU A 112 4.85 -16.24 -20.96
N GLU A 113 3.65 -16.77 -21.21
CA GLU A 113 2.96 -16.66 -22.49
C GLU A 113 2.72 -15.20 -22.92
N VAL A 114 2.17 -14.38 -22.03
CA VAL A 114 1.89 -12.97 -22.33
C VAL A 114 3.18 -12.16 -22.50
N ARG A 115 4.22 -12.46 -21.71
CA ARG A 115 5.52 -11.75 -21.81
C ARG A 115 6.37 -12.21 -22.99
N GLY A 116 6.10 -13.40 -23.54
CA GLY A 116 6.92 -14.01 -24.58
C GLY A 116 8.31 -14.46 -24.11
N VAL A 117 8.58 -14.43 -22.80
CA VAL A 117 9.85 -14.81 -22.18
C VAL A 117 9.62 -15.54 -20.85
N SER A 118 10.52 -16.45 -20.51
CA SER A 118 10.44 -17.17 -19.24
C SER A 118 10.60 -16.24 -18.03
N VAL A 119 9.90 -16.56 -16.95
CA VAL A 119 9.99 -15.85 -15.67
C VAL A 119 10.89 -16.64 -14.73
N SER A 120 12.00 -16.07 -14.30
CA SER A 120 12.90 -16.78 -13.39
C SER A 120 12.24 -17.05 -12.04
N SER A 121 12.58 -18.20 -11.43
CA SER A 121 12.07 -18.56 -10.10
C SER A 121 12.48 -17.54 -9.04
N ASN A 122 13.67 -16.92 -9.17
CA ASN A 122 14.15 -15.86 -8.28
C ASN A 122 13.28 -14.61 -8.36
N LEU A 123 12.75 -14.27 -9.55
CA LEU A 123 11.87 -13.11 -9.70
C LEU A 123 10.55 -13.35 -8.94
N ILE A 124 9.93 -14.50 -9.11
CA ILE A 124 8.72 -14.88 -8.39
C ILE A 124 8.98 -14.93 -6.87
N LYS A 125 10.10 -15.52 -6.45
CA LYS A 125 10.51 -15.57 -5.05
C LYS A 125 10.67 -14.15 -4.46
N ASN A 126 11.33 -13.24 -5.16
CA ASN A 126 11.47 -11.84 -4.74
C ASN A 126 10.12 -11.14 -4.57
N LEU A 127 9.14 -11.41 -5.42
CA LEU A 127 7.80 -10.84 -5.29
C LEU A 127 7.07 -11.39 -4.06
N PHE A 128 7.25 -12.67 -3.72
CA PHE A 128 6.73 -13.26 -2.48
C PHE A 128 7.44 -12.70 -1.24
N GLU A 129 8.78 -12.58 -1.27
CA GLU A 129 9.57 -12.04 -0.16
C GLU A 129 9.24 -10.57 0.15
N LYS A 130 8.86 -9.80 -0.87
CA LYS A 130 8.34 -8.43 -0.70
C LYS A 130 6.91 -8.41 -0.18
N GLY A 131 6.24 -9.54 -0.07
CA GLY A 131 4.83 -9.60 0.27
C GLY A 131 3.91 -9.02 -0.82
N TRP A 132 4.37 -8.83 -2.05
CA TRP A 132 3.59 -8.20 -3.12
C TRP A 132 2.63 -9.14 -3.81
N ILE A 133 2.92 -10.43 -3.80
CA ILE A 133 2.05 -11.46 -4.37
C ILE A 133 1.75 -12.57 -3.35
N LYS A 134 0.64 -13.24 -3.57
CA LYS A 134 0.22 -14.43 -2.81
C LYS A 134 -0.41 -15.46 -3.75
N VAL A 135 -0.47 -16.71 -3.29
CA VAL A 135 -1.28 -17.75 -3.93
C VAL A 135 -2.73 -17.52 -3.56
N VAL A 136 -3.59 -17.36 -4.56
CA VAL A 136 -5.03 -17.11 -4.39
C VAL A 136 -5.88 -18.32 -4.76
N GLY A 137 -5.28 -19.35 -5.31
CA GLY A 137 -5.94 -20.60 -5.69
C GLY A 137 -5.02 -21.52 -6.49
N ILE A 138 -5.62 -22.56 -7.06
CA ILE A 138 -4.95 -23.53 -7.92
C ILE A 138 -5.79 -23.68 -9.19
N ARG A 139 -5.15 -23.73 -10.36
CA ARG A 139 -5.82 -23.97 -11.63
C ARG A 139 -6.13 -25.46 -11.77
N ASP A 140 -7.34 -25.80 -12.12
CA ASP A 140 -7.74 -27.21 -12.30
C ASP A 140 -7.39 -27.71 -13.71
N VAL A 141 -6.10 -27.90 -13.94
CA VAL A 141 -5.50 -28.47 -15.16
C VAL A 141 -4.35 -29.40 -14.75
N PRO A 142 -3.89 -30.30 -15.65
CA PRO A 142 -2.72 -31.13 -15.38
C PRO A 142 -1.54 -30.30 -14.85
N GLY A 143 -0.93 -30.78 -13.76
CA GLY A 143 0.13 -30.05 -13.05
C GLY A 143 -0.35 -29.08 -11.96
N LYS A 144 -1.67 -28.80 -11.87
CA LYS A 144 -2.32 -27.98 -10.84
C LYS A 144 -1.50 -26.73 -10.45
N PRO A 145 -1.17 -25.85 -11.41
CA PRO A 145 -0.34 -24.68 -11.13
C PRO A 145 -1.04 -23.69 -10.18
N SER A 146 -0.24 -23.06 -9.32
CA SER A 146 -0.72 -22.02 -8.41
C SER A 146 -1.17 -20.78 -9.18
N LEU A 147 -2.30 -20.22 -8.76
CA LEU A 147 -2.83 -18.94 -9.20
C LEU A 147 -2.26 -17.83 -8.31
N LEU A 148 -1.67 -16.83 -8.92
CA LEU A 148 -1.05 -15.69 -8.27
C LEU A 148 -1.98 -14.47 -8.29
N GLY A 149 -1.95 -13.71 -7.22
CA GLY A 149 -2.63 -12.43 -7.10
C GLY A 149 -1.83 -11.46 -6.24
N THR A 150 -2.14 -10.17 -6.33
CA THR A 150 -1.50 -9.12 -5.54
C THR A 150 -2.04 -9.06 -4.11
N THR A 151 -1.30 -8.43 -3.22
CA THR A 151 -1.64 -8.24 -1.79
C THR A 151 -2.01 -6.80 -1.51
N LYS A 152 -2.43 -6.52 -0.27
CA LYS A 152 -2.62 -5.13 0.20
C LYS A 152 -1.29 -4.40 0.33
N GLU A 153 -0.24 -5.08 0.76
CA GLU A 153 1.11 -4.56 0.88
C GLU A 153 1.61 -4.00 -0.46
N PHE A 154 1.35 -4.71 -1.56
CA PHE A 154 1.66 -4.20 -2.91
C PHE A 154 0.94 -2.88 -3.22
N LEU A 155 -0.35 -2.79 -2.87
CA LEU A 155 -1.14 -1.58 -3.09
C LEU A 155 -0.65 -0.42 -2.22
N ASP A 156 -0.33 -0.70 -0.96
CA ASP A 156 0.17 0.29 0.00
C ASP A 156 1.53 0.82 -0.43
N ASP A 157 2.46 -0.04 -0.85
CA ASP A 157 3.80 0.34 -1.30
C ASP A 157 3.77 1.23 -2.54
N LEU A 158 2.82 0.99 -3.45
CA LEU A 158 2.62 1.80 -4.64
C LEU A 158 1.64 2.97 -4.46
N GLY A 159 1.13 3.19 -3.25
CA GLY A 159 0.18 4.27 -2.95
C GLY A 159 -1.19 4.09 -3.60
N LEU A 160 -1.59 2.86 -3.90
CA LEU A 160 -2.87 2.54 -4.54
C LEU A 160 -3.96 2.28 -3.50
N LYS A 161 -5.18 2.70 -3.80
CA LYS A 161 -6.35 2.54 -2.90
C LYS A 161 -7.09 1.23 -3.14
N LEU A 162 -7.16 0.78 -4.38
CA LEU A 162 -7.94 -0.37 -4.83
C LEU A 162 -7.10 -1.29 -5.73
N SER A 163 -7.48 -2.56 -5.78
CA SER A 163 -6.92 -3.50 -6.76
C SER A 163 -7.23 -3.02 -8.18
N LEU A 164 -6.24 -3.16 -9.06
CA LEU A 164 -6.33 -2.75 -10.47
C LEU A 164 -7.39 -3.54 -11.27
N ILE A 165 -7.94 -4.64 -10.71
CA ILE A 165 -9.02 -5.41 -11.35
C ILE A 165 -10.36 -4.64 -11.30
N HIS A 166 -10.52 -3.69 -10.39
CA HIS A 166 -11.77 -2.95 -10.20
C HIS A 166 -11.80 -1.60 -10.93
N ILE A 167 -10.85 -1.36 -11.81
CA ILE A 167 -10.83 -0.25 -12.75
C ILE A 167 -11.23 -0.78 -14.12
#